data_ffff11cc4a24cf7f95acf1ec8a9efc8a
#
_entry.id   ffff11cc4a24cf7f95acf1ec8a9efc8a
#
_cell.length_a   1.000
_cell.length_b   1.000
_cell.length_c   1.000
_cell.angle_alpha   90.00
_cell.angle_beta   90.00
_cell.angle_gamma   90.00
#
_symmetry.space_group_name_H-M   'P 1'
#
loop_
_entity.id
_entity.type
_entity.pdbx_description
1 polymer ?
#
loop_
_entity_poly.entity_id
_entity_poly.type
_entity_poly.pdbx_seq_one_letter_code
_entity_poly.pdbx_strand_id
1 'polypeptide(L)'
;MKVFNLLLVILCFIGCKGQSKIELEEVVSDTLDLCPHATIYLQPYDDFTQLESKSLCKEIKNGIESVFACDIDTVIVLHNKQLPKNSYYKPRHRYLANMLLRDLPDVRSPIYIIGLTHKDISYKIHGSENYGIMGLTPLASGKSIVSDYRVNRKDFIAVIVHKFGHGLYGLEHCSDPNCIMCDYQKHKGKPFKFSLCKEHDGV
;
A
#
# COMPACT_ATOMS: atom_id res chain seq x y z
N MET A 1 -26.44 14.86 14.18
CA MET A 1 -25.91 16.19 14.56
C MET A 1 -24.40 16.09 14.49
N LYS A 2 -23.79 16.55 13.39
CA LYS A 2 -22.34 16.56 13.22
C LYS A 2 -21.78 17.87 13.79
N VAL A 3 -20.87 17.76 14.75
CA VAL A 3 -20.22 18.92 15.40
C VAL A 3 -19.04 19.33 14.50
N PHE A 4 -19.12 20.54 13.92
CA PHE A 4 -18.02 21.14 13.19
C PHE A 4 -16.98 21.68 14.18
N ASN A 5 -15.74 21.15 14.12
CA ASN A 5 -14.60 21.76 14.79
C ASN A 5 -13.92 22.74 13.85
N LEU A 6 -14.15 24.03 14.12
CA LEU A 6 -13.50 25.15 13.42
C LEU A 6 -12.17 25.46 14.13
N LEU A 7 -11.04 25.13 13.51
CA LEU A 7 -9.72 25.52 14.02
C LEU A 7 -9.32 26.86 13.43
N LEU A 8 -9.35 27.90 14.27
CA LEU A 8 -8.97 29.28 13.90
C LEU A 8 -7.46 29.47 14.06
N VAL A 9 -6.72 29.59 12.96
CA VAL A 9 -5.28 29.94 12.99
C VAL A 9 -5.17 31.46 12.78
N ILE A 10 -4.77 32.19 13.83
CA ILE A 10 -4.48 33.61 13.78
C ILE A 10 -3.00 33.83 13.50
N LEU A 11 -2.66 34.35 12.33
CA LEU A 11 -1.32 34.83 11.99
C LEU A 11 -1.26 36.33 12.25
N CYS A 12 -0.51 36.74 13.29
CA CYS A 12 -0.21 38.17 13.54
C CYS A 12 0.96 38.62 12.69
N PHE A 13 0.72 39.54 11.73
CA PHE A 13 1.79 40.33 11.13
C PHE A 13 1.78 41.72 11.71
N ILE A 14 2.91 42.13 12.31
CA ILE A 14 3.16 43.51 12.77
C ILE A 14 3.93 44.23 11.66
N GLY A 15 3.39 45.32 11.14
CA GLY A 15 4.15 46.30 10.40
C GLY A 15 3.46 47.02 9.27
N CYS A 16 3.13 48.32 9.52
CA CYS A 16 2.93 49.48 8.62
C CYS A 16 1.75 49.56 7.66
N LYS A 17 0.84 50.47 8.08
CA LYS A 17 -0.04 51.33 7.28
C LYS A 17 -0.39 50.97 5.84
N GLY A 18 -1.61 50.51 5.67
CA GLY A 18 -2.31 50.36 4.42
C GLY A 18 -3.55 49.51 4.66
N GLN A 19 -4.77 50.14 4.64
CA GLN A 19 -6.01 49.38 4.73
C GLN A 19 -6.10 48.47 3.50
N SER A 20 -5.86 47.19 3.69
CA SER A 20 -6.25 46.13 2.77
C SER A 20 -7.28 45.25 3.46
N LYS A 21 -8.46 45.17 2.86
CA LYS A 21 -9.50 44.18 3.19
C LYS A 21 -8.83 42.80 3.17
N ILE A 22 -8.85 42.15 4.30
CA ILE A 22 -8.50 40.74 4.38
C ILE A 22 -9.76 39.98 3.91
N GLU A 23 -9.74 39.49 2.69
CA GLU A 23 -10.65 38.43 2.26
C GLU A 23 -10.19 37.15 2.98
N LEU A 24 -11.05 36.66 3.86
CA LEU A 24 -10.92 35.31 4.44
C LEU A 24 -11.18 34.31 3.30
N GLU A 25 -10.12 33.81 2.70
CA GLU A 25 -10.22 32.56 1.95
C GLU A 25 -10.60 31.45 2.96
N GLU A 26 -11.82 30.96 2.80
CA GLU A 26 -12.26 29.71 3.42
C GLU A 26 -11.27 28.62 3.00
N VAL A 27 -10.38 28.24 3.90
CA VAL A 27 -9.62 26.99 3.76
C VAL A 27 -10.66 25.89 3.88
N VAL A 28 -11.20 25.49 2.73
CA VAL A 28 -11.94 24.23 2.62
C VAL A 28 -10.98 23.15 3.11
N SER A 29 -11.27 22.62 4.28
CA SER A 29 -10.69 21.38 4.76
C SER A 29 -11.05 20.33 3.72
N ASP A 30 -10.12 20.05 2.80
CA ASP A 30 -10.14 18.82 2.04
C ASP A 30 -10.11 17.69 3.07
N THR A 31 -11.28 17.25 3.53
CA THR A 31 -11.45 15.88 3.99
C THR A 31 -10.96 15.06 2.81
N LEU A 32 -9.82 14.42 2.97
CA LEU A 32 -9.39 13.35 2.08
C LEU A 32 -10.60 12.44 1.93
N ASP A 33 -11.33 12.59 0.82
CA ASP A 33 -12.28 11.58 0.38
C ASP A 33 -11.42 10.36 0.19
N LEU A 34 -11.47 9.45 1.17
CA LEU A 34 -10.85 8.13 1.10
C LEU A 34 -11.36 7.54 -0.19
N CYS A 35 -10.47 7.41 -1.16
CA CYS A 35 -10.76 7.32 -2.58
C CYS A 35 -11.73 6.15 -2.84
N PRO A 36 -13.01 6.41 -3.19
CA PRO A 36 -13.96 5.34 -3.48
C PRO A 36 -13.57 4.54 -4.73
N HIS A 37 -12.65 5.06 -5.55
CA HIS A 37 -12.21 4.47 -6.80
C HIS A 37 -10.69 4.36 -6.85
N ALA A 38 -10.16 3.25 -7.38
CA ALA A 38 -8.73 3.09 -7.58
C ALA A 38 -8.39 2.36 -8.88
N THR A 39 -7.31 2.80 -9.53
CA THR A 39 -6.67 2.07 -10.63
C THR A 39 -5.40 1.38 -10.13
N ILE A 40 -5.30 0.08 -10.34
CA ILE A 40 -4.16 -0.73 -9.92
C ILE A 40 -3.28 -1.05 -11.13
N TYR A 41 -1.97 -0.79 -10.99
CA TYR A 41 -0.96 -1.25 -11.95
C TYR A 41 -0.17 -2.41 -11.36
N LEU A 42 -0.03 -3.50 -12.10
CA LEU A 42 0.83 -4.63 -11.75
C LEU A 42 2.11 -4.54 -12.57
N GLN A 43 3.25 -4.41 -11.91
CA GLN A 43 4.58 -4.42 -12.50
C GLN A 43 5.23 -5.77 -12.26
N PRO A 44 5.17 -6.71 -13.22
CA PRO A 44 5.88 -7.99 -13.12
C PRO A 44 7.39 -7.79 -13.32
N TYR A 45 8.17 -8.59 -12.58
CA TYR A 45 9.63 -8.61 -12.65
C TYR A 45 10.15 -10.01 -13.01
N ASP A 46 11.25 -10.06 -13.79
CA ASP A 46 11.98 -11.25 -14.24
C ASP A 46 11.05 -12.33 -14.83
N ASP A 47 10.98 -13.48 -14.16
CA ASP A 47 10.19 -14.66 -14.54
C ASP A 47 8.71 -14.60 -14.14
N PHE A 48 8.27 -13.55 -13.43
CA PHE A 48 6.85 -13.32 -13.17
C PHE A 48 6.17 -12.82 -14.46
N THR A 49 5.52 -13.71 -15.19
CA THR A 49 5.05 -13.42 -16.54
C THR A 49 3.83 -12.48 -16.57
N GLN A 50 3.62 -11.82 -17.71
CA GLN A 50 2.40 -11.04 -17.93
C GLN A 50 1.12 -11.90 -17.90
N LEU A 51 1.22 -13.16 -18.34
CA LEU A 51 0.08 -14.09 -18.33
C LEU A 51 -0.32 -14.43 -16.89
N GLU A 52 0.64 -14.72 -16.03
CA GLU A 52 0.40 -14.94 -14.60
C GLU A 52 -0.18 -13.68 -13.94
N SER A 53 0.39 -12.51 -14.21
CA SER A 53 -0.13 -11.24 -13.69
C SER A 53 -1.59 -11.01 -14.13
N LYS A 54 -1.92 -11.26 -15.39
CA LYS A 54 -3.31 -11.16 -15.90
C LYS A 54 -4.24 -12.13 -15.20
N SER A 55 -3.78 -13.35 -14.87
CA SER A 55 -4.59 -14.33 -14.12
C SER A 55 -4.89 -13.87 -12.68
N LEU A 56 -4.10 -12.96 -12.11
CA LEU A 56 -4.32 -12.40 -10.78
C LEU A 56 -5.31 -11.23 -10.76
N CYS A 57 -5.51 -10.53 -11.88
CA CYS A 57 -6.27 -9.27 -11.91
C CYS A 57 -7.64 -9.37 -11.24
N LYS A 58 -8.42 -10.42 -11.61
CA LYS A 58 -9.76 -10.63 -11.05
C LYS A 58 -9.72 -10.98 -9.56
N GLU A 59 -8.76 -11.80 -9.14
CA GLU A 59 -8.62 -12.20 -7.74
C GLU A 59 -8.20 -11.03 -6.87
N ILE A 60 -7.28 -10.17 -7.36
CA ILE A 60 -6.84 -8.95 -6.68
C ILE A 60 -8.02 -7.98 -6.53
N LYS A 61 -8.72 -7.67 -7.64
CA LYS A 61 -9.89 -6.80 -7.62
C LYS A 61 -10.91 -7.30 -6.60
N ASN A 62 -11.37 -8.52 -6.72
CA ASN A 62 -12.38 -9.10 -5.83
C ASN A 62 -11.91 -9.12 -4.37
N GLY A 63 -10.62 -9.45 -4.13
CA GLY A 63 -10.06 -9.49 -2.78
C GLY A 63 -10.05 -8.12 -2.11
N ILE A 64 -9.68 -7.07 -2.84
CA ILE A 64 -9.67 -5.69 -2.32
C ILE A 64 -11.10 -5.22 -2.05
N GLU A 65 -12.00 -5.35 -3.03
CA GLU A 65 -13.39 -4.91 -2.92
C GLU A 65 -14.19 -5.68 -1.85
N SER A 66 -13.76 -6.91 -1.50
CA SER A 66 -14.39 -7.68 -0.41
C SER A 66 -14.03 -7.19 0.98
N VAL A 67 -12.96 -6.38 1.11
CA VAL A 67 -12.41 -5.94 2.39
C VAL A 67 -12.59 -4.45 2.59
N PHE A 68 -12.32 -3.65 1.56
CA PHE A 68 -12.30 -2.20 1.62
C PHE A 68 -13.51 -1.62 0.88
N ALA A 69 -14.06 -0.52 1.37
CA ALA A 69 -15.10 0.23 0.68
C ALA A 69 -14.51 1.03 -0.49
N CYS A 70 -13.85 0.32 -1.43
CA CYS A 70 -13.16 0.88 -2.59
C CYS A 70 -13.59 0.13 -3.84
N ASP A 71 -14.02 0.86 -4.87
CA ASP A 71 -14.30 0.30 -6.19
C ASP A 71 -13.01 0.32 -7.03
N ILE A 72 -12.58 -0.82 -7.51
CA ILE A 72 -11.42 -0.91 -8.39
C ILE A 72 -11.89 -0.75 -9.85
N ASP A 73 -11.62 0.40 -10.43
CA ASP A 73 -11.97 0.71 -11.81
C ASP A 73 -11.35 -0.31 -12.78
N THR A 74 -10.04 -0.54 -12.62
CA THR A 74 -9.30 -1.47 -13.49
C THR A 74 -8.01 -1.95 -12.84
N VAL A 75 -7.55 -3.13 -13.28
CA VAL A 75 -6.22 -3.67 -12.97
C VAL A 75 -5.44 -3.82 -14.27
N ILE A 76 -4.38 -3.04 -14.42
CA ILE A 76 -3.56 -2.95 -15.64
C ILE A 76 -2.22 -3.65 -15.41
N VAL A 77 -1.88 -4.58 -16.30
CA VAL A 77 -0.58 -5.27 -16.25
C VAL A 77 0.42 -4.53 -17.14
N LEU A 78 1.49 -4.04 -16.54
CA LEU A 78 2.60 -3.38 -17.24
C LEU A 78 3.52 -4.40 -17.93
N HIS A 79 4.37 -3.91 -18.83
CA HIS A 79 5.42 -4.75 -19.43
C HIS A 79 6.38 -5.26 -18.36
N ASN A 80 6.81 -6.51 -18.52
CA ASN A 80 7.78 -7.14 -17.63
C ASN A 80 9.10 -6.34 -17.59
N LYS A 81 9.70 -6.21 -16.42
CA LYS A 81 11.01 -5.58 -16.19
C LYS A 81 11.99 -6.58 -15.58
N GLN A 82 13.26 -6.36 -15.82
CA GLN A 82 14.32 -7.03 -15.08
C GLN A 82 14.45 -6.43 -13.69
N LEU A 83 14.69 -7.28 -12.68
CA LEU A 83 15.02 -6.79 -11.34
C LEU A 83 16.30 -5.96 -11.36
N PRO A 84 16.35 -4.80 -10.69
CA PRO A 84 17.54 -3.96 -10.62
C PRO A 84 18.74 -4.74 -10.07
N LYS A 85 19.85 -4.78 -10.79
CA LYS A 85 21.07 -5.53 -10.42
C LYS A 85 21.60 -5.15 -9.02
N ASN A 86 21.49 -3.87 -8.65
CA ASN A 86 21.91 -3.34 -7.35
C ASN A 86 20.99 -3.74 -6.18
N SER A 87 19.84 -4.35 -6.44
CA SER A 87 18.95 -4.88 -5.40
C SER A 87 19.37 -6.26 -4.91
N TYR A 88 20.25 -6.98 -5.63
CA TYR A 88 20.63 -8.34 -5.29
C TYR A 88 21.65 -8.41 -4.14
N TYR A 89 21.26 -9.07 -3.05
CA TYR A 89 22.11 -9.34 -1.89
C TYR A 89 22.67 -10.76 -1.93
N LYS A 90 23.87 -10.90 -2.46
CA LYS A 90 24.54 -12.20 -2.74
C LYS A 90 24.62 -13.15 -1.52
N PRO A 91 24.96 -12.70 -0.28
CA PRO A 91 25.17 -13.62 0.85
C PRO A 91 23.94 -14.45 1.24
N ARG A 92 22.75 -13.99 0.89
CA ARG A 92 21.48 -14.67 1.20
C ARG A 92 20.66 -15.00 -0.04
N HIS A 93 21.17 -14.72 -1.24
CA HIS A 93 20.46 -14.89 -2.51
C HIS A 93 19.07 -14.23 -2.52
N ARG A 94 19.00 -13.00 -1.98
CA ARG A 94 17.75 -12.23 -1.83
C ARG A 94 17.84 -10.91 -2.56
N TYR A 95 16.67 -10.33 -2.84
CA TYR A 95 16.56 -8.99 -3.37
C TYR A 95 16.10 -8.02 -2.28
N LEU A 96 16.73 -6.86 -2.20
CA LEU A 96 16.39 -5.82 -1.23
C LEU A 96 15.09 -5.11 -1.64
N ALA A 97 14.03 -5.33 -0.90
CA ALA A 97 12.69 -4.84 -1.22
C ALA A 97 12.60 -3.31 -1.31
N ASN A 98 13.37 -2.57 -0.51
CA ASN A 98 13.45 -1.11 -0.60
C ASN A 98 14.06 -0.61 -1.92
N MET A 99 14.96 -1.39 -2.53
CA MET A 99 15.53 -1.05 -3.85
C MET A 99 14.51 -1.31 -4.95
N LEU A 100 13.70 -2.38 -4.82
CA LEU A 100 12.60 -2.67 -5.75
C LEU A 100 11.50 -1.62 -5.67
N LEU A 101 11.14 -1.14 -4.46
CA LEU A 101 10.20 -0.04 -4.31
C LEU A 101 10.67 1.26 -4.97
N ARG A 102 11.99 1.53 -4.96
CA ARG A 102 12.55 2.70 -5.64
C ARG A 102 12.54 2.57 -7.17
N ASP A 103 12.54 1.36 -7.70
CA ASP A 103 12.43 1.11 -9.14
C ASP A 103 11.00 1.31 -9.68
N LEU A 104 10.00 1.22 -8.81
CA LEU A 104 8.61 1.53 -9.15
C LEU A 104 8.44 3.05 -9.28
N PRO A 105 7.65 3.54 -10.25
CA PRO A 105 7.34 4.96 -10.37
C PRO A 105 6.59 5.45 -9.12
N ASP A 106 6.75 6.74 -8.81
CA ASP A 106 5.93 7.40 -7.80
C ASP A 106 4.53 7.64 -8.38
N VAL A 107 3.53 7.20 -7.65
CA VAL A 107 2.12 7.36 -7.99
C VAL A 107 1.38 8.03 -6.85
N ARG A 108 0.21 8.58 -7.15
CA ARG A 108 -0.67 9.21 -6.16
C ARG A 108 -2.07 8.64 -6.30
N SER A 109 -2.82 8.64 -5.20
CA SER A 109 -4.25 8.34 -5.22
C SER A 109 -4.93 9.08 -6.40
N PRO A 110 -5.82 8.42 -7.12
CA PRO A 110 -6.38 7.07 -6.93
C PRO A 110 -5.57 5.94 -7.58
N ILE A 111 -4.30 6.12 -7.88
CA ILE A 111 -3.44 5.12 -8.51
C ILE A 111 -2.66 4.34 -7.45
N TYR A 112 -2.63 3.01 -7.59
CA TYR A 112 -1.80 2.12 -6.78
C TYR A 112 -0.97 1.20 -7.66
N ILE A 113 0.33 1.04 -7.36
CA ILE A 113 1.21 0.18 -8.14
C ILE A 113 1.79 -0.95 -7.29
N ILE A 114 1.75 -2.18 -7.83
CA ILE A 114 2.23 -3.40 -7.16
C ILE A 114 3.32 -4.04 -8.02
N GLY A 115 4.54 -4.08 -7.51
CA GLY A 115 5.62 -4.88 -8.09
C GLY A 115 5.46 -6.35 -7.67
N LEU A 116 5.54 -7.27 -8.64
CA LEU A 116 5.37 -8.72 -8.46
C LEU A 116 6.65 -9.46 -8.81
N THR A 117 7.11 -10.38 -7.95
CA THR A 117 8.29 -11.20 -8.21
C THR A 117 8.19 -12.58 -7.57
N HIS A 118 8.79 -13.61 -8.20
CA HIS A 118 9.00 -14.94 -7.62
C HIS A 118 10.26 -15.03 -6.75
N LYS A 119 11.09 -13.97 -6.73
CA LYS A 119 12.35 -14.00 -5.99
C LYS A 119 12.15 -13.75 -4.50
N ASP A 120 13.01 -14.37 -3.68
CA ASP A 120 13.04 -14.08 -2.24
C ASP A 120 13.46 -12.62 -2.02
N ILE A 121 12.62 -11.88 -1.29
CA ILE A 121 12.86 -10.47 -0.97
C ILE A 121 13.12 -10.29 0.52
N SER A 122 13.85 -9.23 0.84
CA SER A 122 14.25 -8.94 2.22
C SER A 122 14.26 -7.45 2.52
N TYR A 123 14.16 -7.16 3.82
CA TYR A 123 14.23 -5.81 4.33
C TYR A 123 14.94 -5.78 5.69
N LYS A 124 15.45 -4.62 6.09
CA LYS A 124 16.04 -4.42 7.41
C LYS A 124 14.93 -4.26 8.45
N ILE A 125 14.79 -5.26 9.34
CA ILE A 125 13.77 -5.27 10.40
C ILE A 125 14.41 -5.75 11.69
N HIS A 126 14.10 -5.12 12.81
CA HIS A 126 14.49 -5.52 14.17
C HIS A 126 16.00 -5.80 14.32
N GLY A 127 16.84 -4.96 13.74
CA GLY A 127 18.31 -5.13 13.80
C GLY A 127 18.87 -6.20 12.86
N SER A 128 18.03 -6.94 12.13
CA SER A 128 18.46 -7.84 11.06
C SER A 128 18.53 -7.09 9.74
N GLU A 129 19.72 -7.03 9.14
CA GLU A 129 19.96 -6.32 7.86
C GLU A 129 19.26 -6.98 6.67
N ASN A 130 18.85 -8.25 6.79
CA ASN A 130 18.37 -9.03 5.65
C ASN A 130 17.27 -10.02 6.06
N TYR A 131 16.24 -9.53 6.72
CA TYR A 131 15.08 -10.33 7.11
C TYR A 131 14.20 -10.62 5.89
N GLY A 132 13.92 -11.94 5.63
CA GLY A 132 13.06 -12.33 4.50
C GLY A 132 11.61 -11.98 4.76
N ILE A 133 10.99 -11.33 3.79
CA ILE A 133 9.61 -10.83 3.86
C ILE A 133 8.80 -11.28 2.65
N MET A 134 7.48 -11.20 2.74
CA MET A 134 6.55 -11.47 1.64
C MET A 134 6.20 -10.21 0.84
N GLY A 135 6.34 -9.05 1.45
CA GLY A 135 6.08 -7.78 0.78
C GLY A 135 6.48 -6.59 1.64
N LEU A 136 6.72 -5.46 0.99
CA LEU A 136 7.06 -4.17 1.62
C LEU A 136 6.20 -3.07 1.03
N THR A 137 5.63 -2.23 1.90
CA THR A 137 4.78 -1.10 1.54
C THR A 137 5.00 0.00 2.56
N PRO A 138 5.46 1.19 2.17
CA PRO A 138 5.39 2.36 3.04
C PRO A 138 3.92 2.80 3.19
N LEU A 139 3.54 3.27 4.38
CA LEU A 139 2.18 3.73 4.64
C LEU A 139 1.79 4.88 3.70
N ALA A 140 0.56 4.83 3.18
CA ALA A 140 -0.03 5.84 2.28
C ALA A 140 0.86 6.22 1.09
N SER A 141 1.69 5.28 0.58
CA SER A 141 2.67 5.57 -0.48
C SER A 141 2.17 5.32 -1.91
N GLY A 142 0.99 4.71 -2.07
CA GLY A 142 0.46 4.29 -3.37
C GLY A 142 1.23 3.16 -4.04
N LYS A 143 2.25 2.56 -3.39
CA LYS A 143 3.06 1.51 -4.00
C LYS A 143 3.50 0.41 -3.05
N SER A 144 3.62 -0.81 -3.57
CA SER A 144 4.15 -1.96 -2.85
C SER A 144 5.02 -2.86 -3.73
N ILE A 145 5.85 -3.68 -3.09
CA ILE A 145 6.50 -4.84 -3.72
C ILE A 145 6.08 -6.10 -2.96
N VAL A 146 5.67 -7.13 -3.67
CA VAL A 146 5.26 -8.41 -3.11
C VAL A 146 5.94 -9.58 -3.83
N SER A 147 6.18 -10.66 -3.07
CA SER A 147 6.79 -11.88 -3.55
C SER A 147 5.98 -13.08 -3.10
N ASP A 148 5.76 -14.02 -4.02
CA ASP A 148 5.11 -15.30 -3.72
C ASP A 148 6.10 -16.39 -3.26
N TYR A 149 7.39 -16.09 -3.19
CA TYR A 149 8.45 -17.05 -2.81
C TYR A 149 8.16 -17.80 -1.50
N ARG A 150 7.47 -17.14 -0.54
CA ARG A 150 7.24 -17.67 0.82
C ARG A 150 5.81 -18.06 1.10
N VAL A 151 4.91 -17.92 0.13
CA VAL A 151 3.47 -18.13 0.31
C VAL A 151 2.86 -18.93 -0.85
N ASN A 152 1.79 -19.65 -0.58
CA ASN A 152 0.97 -20.26 -1.63
C ASN A 152 0.08 -19.20 -2.34
N ARG A 153 -0.54 -19.59 -3.45
CA ARG A 153 -1.38 -18.70 -4.27
C ARG A 153 -2.46 -17.96 -3.49
N LYS A 154 -3.16 -18.66 -2.60
CA LYS A 154 -4.26 -18.07 -1.81
C LYS A 154 -3.74 -17.02 -0.83
N ASP A 155 -2.67 -17.34 -0.14
CA ASP A 155 -2.05 -16.41 0.82
C ASP A 155 -1.37 -15.25 0.08
N PHE A 156 -0.91 -15.44 -1.16
CA PHE A 156 -0.34 -14.38 -1.97
C PHE A 156 -1.35 -13.25 -2.26
N ILE A 157 -2.60 -13.61 -2.61
CA ILE A 157 -3.67 -12.61 -2.77
C ILE A 157 -3.93 -11.88 -1.45
N ALA A 158 -3.97 -12.61 -0.33
CA ALA A 158 -4.16 -11.97 0.98
C ALA A 158 -3.01 -11.01 1.34
N VAL A 159 -1.75 -11.35 1.00
CA VAL A 159 -0.61 -10.44 1.16
C VAL A 159 -0.79 -9.18 0.31
N ILE A 160 -1.24 -9.31 -0.95
CA ILE A 160 -1.51 -8.17 -1.83
C ILE A 160 -2.59 -7.25 -1.21
N VAL A 161 -3.71 -7.81 -0.77
CA VAL A 161 -4.82 -7.07 -0.15
C VAL A 161 -4.35 -6.36 1.14
N HIS A 162 -3.60 -7.06 1.99
CA HIS A 162 -2.98 -6.49 3.17
C HIS A 162 -2.05 -5.30 2.84
N LYS A 163 -1.20 -5.45 1.81
CA LYS A 163 -0.30 -4.38 1.37
C LYS A 163 -1.04 -3.19 0.74
N PHE A 164 -2.17 -3.43 0.12
CA PHE A 164 -3.07 -2.38 -0.36
C PHE A 164 -3.62 -1.54 0.81
N GLY A 165 -4.04 -2.16 1.90
CA GLY A 165 -4.46 -1.46 3.13
C GLY A 165 -3.38 -0.54 3.69
N HIS A 166 -2.13 -1.00 3.75
CA HIS A 166 -1.03 -0.11 4.14
C HIS A 166 -0.81 1.04 3.16
N GLY A 167 -0.79 0.74 1.86
CA GLY A 167 -0.32 1.68 0.86
C GLY A 167 -1.34 2.69 0.39
N LEU A 168 -2.63 2.37 0.40
CA LEU A 168 -3.69 3.30 0.01
C LEU A 168 -4.29 4.01 1.23
N TYR A 169 -4.64 3.24 2.25
CA TYR A 169 -5.32 3.77 3.44
C TYR A 169 -4.38 4.11 4.60
N GLY A 170 -3.10 3.77 4.51
CA GLY A 170 -2.14 4.03 5.59
C GLY A 170 -2.40 3.20 6.86
N LEU A 171 -3.16 2.09 6.77
CA LEU A 171 -3.48 1.26 7.92
C LEU A 171 -2.22 0.62 8.50
N GLU A 172 -2.12 0.58 9.81
CA GLU A 172 -1.05 -0.11 10.54
C GLU A 172 -1.44 -1.57 10.84
N HIS A 173 -0.50 -2.35 11.38
CA HIS A 173 -0.79 -3.70 11.83
C HIS A 173 -1.62 -3.69 13.13
N CYS A 174 -2.55 -4.63 13.25
CA CYS A 174 -3.26 -4.92 14.50
C CYS A 174 -2.92 -6.31 15.05
N SER A 175 -3.54 -6.66 16.17
CA SER A 175 -3.36 -7.97 16.82
C SER A 175 -4.54 -8.94 16.61
N ASP A 176 -5.63 -8.51 15.95
CA ASP A 176 -6.80 -9.34 15.72
C ASP A 176 -6.53 -10.38 14.62
N PRO A 177 -6.50 -11.69 14.90
CA PRO A 177 -6.22 -12.73 13.90
C PRO A 177 -7.31 -12.88 12.84
N ASN A 178 -8.47 -12.23 13.00
CA ASN A 178 -9.53 -12.20 12.00
C ASN A 178 -9.44 -10.98 11.06
N CYS A 179 -8.52 -10.06 11.32
CA CYS A 179 -8.32 -8.88 10.47
C CYS A 179 -7.28 -9.15 9.40
N ILE A 180 -7.53 -8.67 8.18
CA ILE A 180 -6.53 -8.74 7.09
C ILE A 180 -5.25 -7.98 7.46
N MET A 181 -5.34 -6.92 8.28
CA MET A 181 -4.20 -6.11 8.74
C MET A 181 -3.46 -6.73 9.94
N CYS A 182 -3.81 -7.95 10.36
CA CYS A 182 -3.08 -8.63 11.43
C CYS A 182 -1.62 -8.87 11.03
N ASP A 183 -0.69 -8.64 11.98
CA ASP A 183 0.72 -8.99 11.79
C ASP A 183 0.87 -10.50 11.49
N TYR A 184 1.55 -10.83 10.40
CA TYR A 184 1.77 -12.22 9.96
C TYR A 184 2.35 -13.11 11.06
N GLN A 185 3.25 -12.60 11.89
CA GLN A 185 3.83 -13.37 13.01
C GLN A 185 2.78 -13.78 14.05
N LYS A 186 1.68 -13.03 14.15
CA LYS A 186 0.56 -13.33 15.05
C LYS A 186 -0.46 -14.28 14.43
N HIS A 187 -0.46 -14.44 13.12
CA HIS A 187 -1.32 -15.41 12.41
C HIS A 187 -0.99 -16.88 12.76
N LYS A 188 0.27 -17.18 13.11
CA LYS A 188 0.72 -18.52 13.52
C LYS A 188 0.28 -19.64 12.57
N GLY A 189 0.36 -19.41 11.26
CA GLY A 189 -0.01 -20.39 10.22
C GLY A 189 -1.52 -20.58 10.01
N LYS A 190 -2.38 -19.74 10.61
CA LYS A 190 -3.81 -19.73 10.30
C LYS A 190 -4.05 -19.06 8.94
N PRO A 191 -5.10 -19.45 8.20
CA PRO A 191 -5.48 -18.79 6.95
C PRO A 191 -5.78 -17.30 7.19
N PHE A 192 -5.38 -16.46 6.24
CA PHE A 192 -5.78 -15.07 6.23
C PHE A 192 -7.30 -14.92 6.13
N LYS A 193 -7.85 -13.93 6.82
CA LYS A 193 -9.24 -13.52 6.72
C LYS A 193 -9.36 -12.26 5.87
N PHE A 194 -10.31 -12.24 4.96
CA PHE A 194 -10.64 -11.07 4.13
C PHE A 194 -11.70 -10.23 4.83
N SER A 195 -11.32 -9.62 5.96
CA SER A 195 -12.19 -8.74 6.77
C SER A 195 -11.35 -7.76 7.57
N LEU A 196 -11.95 -6.66 7.97
CA LEU A 196 -11.38 -5.68 8.89
C LEU A 196 -11.90 -5.91 10.30
N CYS A 197 -11.10 -5.56 11.31
CA CYS A 197 -11.54 -5.50 12.71
C CYS A 197 -12.13 -4.11 13.02
N LYS A 198 -12.71 -3.95 14.20
CA LYS A 198 -13.30 -2.67 14.63
C LYS A 198 -12.32 -1.49 14.64
N GLU A 199 -11.03 -1.76 14.82
CA GLU A 199 -9.97 -0.74 14.78
C GLU A 199 -9.76 -0.17 13.37
N HIS A 200 -10.04 -0.99 12.34
CA HIS A 200 -9.88 -0.65 10.93
C HIS A 200 -11.21 -0.51 10.18
N ASP A 201 -12.35 -0.68 10.87
CA ASP A 201 -13.67 -0.55 10.27
C ASP A 201 -13.96 0.91 9.91
N GLY A 202 -14.50 1.12 8.71
CA GLY A 202 -14.86 2.47 8.21
C GLY A 202 -13.89 3.07 7.18
N VAL A 203 -13.00 2.26 6.60
CA VAL A 203 -12.15 2.62 5.46
C VAL A 203 -12.59 1.92 4.18
#